data_5bda14bb43aa91b57e8f6537aa90aea1
#
_entry.id   5bda14bb43aa91b57e8f6537aa90aea1
#
_cell.length_a   1.000
_cell.length_b   1.000
_cell.length_c   1.000
_cell.angle_alpha   90.00
_cell.angle_beta   90.00
_cell.angle_gamma   90.00
#
_symmetry.space_group_name_H-M   'P 1'
#
loop_
_entity.id
_entity.type
_entity.pdbx_description
1 polymer ?
#
loop_
_entity_poly.entity_id
_entity_poly.type
_entity_poly.pdbx_seq_one_letter_code
_entity_poly.pdbx_strand_id
1 'polypeptide(L)'
;MTKLEFITTQLSDPKLLKDLATVVEDPQSLIPQAEAEFQDLCKFGLYPAEDCQPFTTKQGTPFYSLDNMSVLPIHEEDRWMHYGDFRFRQIEILYNIVRMDSEDAHNWLRDNLFQKRVDARKKTEYKAKFRGCHREDWKKIQTEWMKYCLNLKYRDNLTFRKDLHSTDKIPVEDATATNYASNLFWGARLVEIEGKKYYFGCNVLGKLLVQLRQTKGKLPYTLPDNLHLFGKPILTL
;
A
#
# COMPACT_ATOMS: atom_id res chain seq x y z
N MET A 1 -17.38 21.26 15.13
CA MET A 1 -17.28 19.76 15.14
C MET A 1 -15.83 19.36 15.39
N THR A 2 -15.54 18.53 16.39
CA THR A 2 -14.18 18.05 16.65
C THR A 2 -13.73 17.08 15.55
N LYS A 3 -12.40 16.87 15.40
CA LYS A 3 -11.86 15.86 14.47
C LYS A 3 -12.39 14.47 14.76
N LEU A 4 -12.48 14.09 16.03
CA LEU A 4 -13.00 12.78 16.45
C LEU A 4 -14.48 12.61 16.12
N GLU A 5 -15.31 13.64 16.37
CA GLU A 5 -16.73 13.64 15.97
C GLU A 5 -16.90 13.43 14.46
N PHE A 6 -16.09 14.14 13.63
CA PHE A 6 -16.13 13.96 12.19
C PHE A 6 -15.77 12.51 11.80
N ILE A 7 -14.67 11.97 12.32
CA ILE A 7 -14.22 10.59 12.02
C ILE A 7 -15.32 9.59 12.41
N THR A 8 -15.86 9.71 13.62
CA THR A 8 -16.90 8.81 14.13
C THR A 8 -18.17 8.87 13.27
N THR A 9 -18.58 10.09 12.86
CA THR A 9 -19.74 10.28 11.98
C THR A 9 -19.51 9.63 10.62
N GLN A 10 -18.34 9.81 10.00
CA GLN A 10 -18.04 9.16 8.71
C GLN A 10 -18.03 7.64 8.83
N LEU A 11 -17.45 7.09 9.91
CA LEU A 11 -17.36 5.64 10.16
C LEU A 11 -18.65 5.02 10.70
N SER A 12 -19.71 5.82 10.91
CA SER A 12 -21.07 5.32 11.18
C SER A 12 -21.82 4.93 9.91
N ASP A 13 -21.30 5.27 8.71
CA ASP A 13 -21.91 4.87 7.44
C ASP A 13 -21.75 3.35 7.21
N PRO A 14 -22.85 2.56 7.16
CA PRO A 14 -22.79 1.11 6.95
C PRO A 14 -22.15 0.72 5.63
N LYS A 15 -22.29 1.56 4.59
CA LYS A 15 -21.68 1.32 3.28
C LYS A 15 -20.16 1.42 3.37
N LEU A 16 -19.66 2.46 4.04
CA LEU A 16 -18.23 2.64 4.27
C LEU A 16 -17.64 1.46 5.04
N LEU A 17 -18.29 1.03 6.12
CA LEU A 17 -17.86 -0.12 6.92
C LEU A 17 -17.87 -1.42 6.11
N LYS A 18 -18.89 -1.66 5.30
CA LYS A 18 -18.96 -2.83 4.42
C LYS A 18 -17.81 -2.85 3.41
N ASP A 19 -17.48 -1.72 2.82
CA ASP A 19 -16.36 -1.62 1.88
C ASP A 19 -15.01 -1.84 2.60
N LEU A 20 -14.83 -1.29 3.80
CA LEU A 20 -13.63 -1.51 4.61
C LEU A 20 -13.47 -2.98 5.03
N ALA A 21 -14.57 -3.71 5.26
CA ALA A 21 -14.54 -5.15 5.55
C ALA A 21 -13.92 -5.99 4.43
N THR A 22 -13.76 -5.45 3.22
CA THR A 22 -13.02 -6.12 2.15
C THR A 22 -11.51 -6.12 2.37
N VAL A 23 -11.00 -5.20 3.20
CA VAL A 23 -9.56 -5.00 3.44
C VAL A 23 -9.15 -5.46 4.83
N VAL A 24 -9.98 -5.24 5.86
CA VAL A 24 -9.69 -5.61 7.25
C VAL A 24 -10.73 -6.59 7.78
N GLU A 25 -10.38 -7.35 8.82
CA GLU A 25 -11.31 -8.31 9.46
C GLU A 25 -12.38 -7.58 10.25
N ASP A 26 -11.97 -6.59 11.04
CA ASP A 26 -12.86 -5.78 11.89
C ASP A 26 -12.75 -4.29 11.53
N PRO A 27 -13.66 -3.75 10.70
CA PRO A 27 -13.69 -2.33 10.36
C PRO A 27 -13.91 -1.40 11.56
N GLN A 28 -14.59 -1.87 12.63
CA GLN A 28 -14.81 -1.08 13.83
C GLN A 28 -13.50 -0.81 14.56
N SER A 29 -12.55 -1.73 14.48
CA SER A 29 -11.20 -1.53 15.05
C SER A 29 -10.45 -0.35 14.47
N LEU A 30 -10.84 0.16 13.29
CA LEU A 30 -10.22 1.32 12.65
C LEU A 30 -10.67 2.66 13.27
N ILE A 31 -11.74 2.66 14.08
CA ILE A 31 -12.25 3.85 14.77
C ILE A 31 -11.29 4.21 15.91
N PRO A 32 -10.74 5.44 15.96
CA PRO A 32 -9.91 5.85 17.08
C PRO A 32 -10.78 6.08 18.33
N GLN A 33 -10.28 5.68 19.49
CA GLN A 33 -10.94 5.94 20.80
C GLN A 33 -10.62 7.34 21.33
N ALA A 34 -9.54 7.93 20.86
CA ALA A 34 -9.10 9.31 21.12
C ALA A 34 -8.58 9.91 19.81
N GLU A 35 -8.05 11.13 19.81
CA GLU A 35 -7.31 11.61 18.65
C GLU A 35 -6.17 10.61 18.37
N ALA A 36 -6.26 9.94 17.19
CA ALA A 36 -5.30 8.91 16.83
C ALA A 36 -3.92 9.52 16.71
N GLU A 37 -2.96 8.99 17.45
CA GLU A 37 -1.57 9.32 17.25
C GLU A 37 -1.12 8.85 15.87
N PHE A 38 -0.15 9.54 15.29
CA PHE A 38 0.38 9.17 13.97
C PHE A 38 0.98 7.75 13.97
N GLN A 39 1.44 7.25 15.11
CA GLN A 39 1.96 5.90 15.30
C GLN A 39 0.88 4.81 15.20
N ASP A 40 -0.38 5.16 15.42
CA ASP A 40 -1.50 4.21 15.30
C ASP A 40 -1.75 3.85 13.83
N LEU A 41 -1.01 2.85 13.35
CA LEU A 41 -0.89 2.55 11.92
C LEU A 41 -2.26 2.35 11.24
N CYS A 42 -3.15 1.56 11.86
CA CYS A 42 -4.44 1.18 11.28
C CYS A 42 -5.63 2.00 11.84
N LYS A 43 -5.43 3.20 12.36
CA LYS A 43 -6.52 4.07 12.80
C LYS A 43 -6.79 5.19 11.81
N PHE A 44 -8.07 5.51 11.61
CA PHE A 44 -8.47 6.68 10.85
C PHE A 44 -7.98 7.96 11.50
N GLY A 45 -7.51 8.89 10.66
CA GLY A 45 -7.06 10.20 11.09
C GLY A 45 -7.52 11.31 10.16
N LEU A 46 -7.30 12.55 10.60
CA LEU A 46 -7.43 13.77 9.83
C LEU A 46 -6.08 14.48 9.83
N TYR A 47 -5.45 14.52 8.68
CA TYR A 47 -4.11 15.11 8.48
C TYR A 47 -4.29 16.47 7.81
N PRO A 48 -3.80 17.60 8.41
CA PRO A 48 -3.87 18.90 7.75
C PRO A 48 -3.24 18.84 6.36
N ALA A 49 -3.92 19.37 5.34
CA ALA A 49 -3.45 19.22 3.96
C ALA A 49 -2.11 19.94 3.72
N GLU A 50 -1.82 21.00 4.47
CA GLU A 50 -0.53 21.72 4.45
C GLU A 50 0.65 20.87 4.93
N ASP A 51 0.41 19.91 5.83
CA ASP A 51 1.44 19.00 6.37
C ASP A 51 1.64 17.74 5.51
N CYS A 52 0.84 17.60 4.46
CA CYS A 52 0.83 16.41 3.61
C CYS A 52 1.55 16.62 2.29
N GLN A 53 2.14 15.53 1.79
CA GLN A 53 2.67 15.40 0.44
C GLN A 53 1.84 14.35 -0.31
N PRO A 54 0.82 14.77 -1.08
CA PRO A 54 0.03 13.83 -1.86
C PRO A 54 0.82 13.26 -3.03
N PHE A 55 0.55 11.99 -3.35
CA PHE A 55 1.01 11.31 -4.55
C PHE A 55 -0.12 10.45 -5.14
N THR A 56 -0.03 10.11 -6.41
CA THR A 56 -1.06 9.36 -7.13
C THR A 56 -0.45 8.26 -8.00
N THR A 57 -1.28 7.32 -8.44
CA THR A 57 -0.92 6.26 -9.39
C THR A 57 -0.62 6.76 -10.80
N LYS A 58 -0.81 8.06 -11.08
CA LYS A 58 -0.64 8.64 -12.41
C LYS A 58 0.82 8.91 -12.69
N GLN A 59 1.38 8.22 -13.69
CA GLN A 59 2.75 8.46 -14.16
C GLN A 59 2.97 9.91 -14.59
N GLY A 60 4.11 10.49 -14.22
CA GLY A 60 4.49 11.87 -14.54
C GLY A 60 3.99 12.91 -13.52
N THR A 61 3.25 12.50 -12.49
CA THR A 61 2.94 13.40 -11.37
C THR A 61 4.08 13.45 -10.36
N PRO A 62 4.22 14.54 -9.59
CA PRO A 62 5.21 14.62 -8.52
C PRO A 62 5.05 13.46 -7.53
N PHE A 63 6.17 12.95 -7.03
CA PHE A 63 6.20 11.84 -6.06
C PHE A 63 5.54 10.53 -6.54
N TYR A 64 5.32 10.37 -7.85
CA TYR A 64 4.78 9.12 -8.41
C TYR A 64 5.57 7.88 -7.97
N SER A 65 6.88 8.01 -7.73
CA SER A 65 7.71 6.89 -7.27
C SER A 65 7.31 6.35 -5.89
N LEU A 66 6.62 7.14 -5.05
CA LEU A 66 6.12 6.70 -3.75
C LEU A 66 4.98 5.69 -3.88
N ASP A 67 4.23 5.76 -4.97
CA ASP A 67 3.14 4.82 -5.26
C ASP A 67 3.66 3.40 -5.58
N ASN A 68 3.00 2.38 -5.06
CA ASN A 68 3.37 0.98 -5.32
C ASN A 68 3.11 0.55 -6.78
N MET A 69 2.21 1.23 -7.47
CA MET A 69 1.97 1.06 -8.90
C MET A 69 3.02 1.73 -9.78
N SER A 70 3.97 2.50 -9.20
CA SER A 70 5.05 3.14 -9.96
C SER A 70 5.92 2.10 -10.67
N VAL A 71 6.23 2.37 -11.95
CA VAL A 71 6.90 1.42 -12.84
C VAL A 71 8.25 1.95 -13.26
N LEU A 72 9.32 1.20 -12.99
CA LEU A 72 10.66 1.53 -13.48
C LEU A 72 10.73 1.43 -15.03
N PRO A 73 11.54 2.27 -15.69
CA PRO A 73 11.71 2.25 -17.14
C PRO A 73 12.18 0.88 -17.66
N ILE A 74 11.70 0.46 -18.83
CA ILE A 74 12.03 -0.84 -19.42
C ILE A 74 13.51 -0.92 -19.85
N HIS A 75 14.09 0.20 -20.26
CA HIS A 75 15.48 0.29 -20.72
C HIS A 75 16.49 0.47 -19.58
N GLU A 76 16.03 0.48 -18.32
CA GLU A 76 16.88 0.57 -17.13
C GLU A 76 16.84 -0.76 -16.34
N GLU A 77 17.03 -1.89 -17.04
CA GLU A 77 16.90 -3.23 -16.44
C GLU A 77 17.86 -3.48 -15.28
N ASP A 78 19.04 -2.91 -15.29
CA ASP A 78 20.03 -2.94 -14.22
C ASP A 78 19.58 -2.22 -12.93
N ARG A 79 18.53 -1.38 -13.03
CA ARG A 79 17.90 -0.66 -11.92
C ARG A 79 16.59 -1.28 -11.44
N TRP A 80 16.19 -2.41 -12.02
CA TRP A 80 14.97 -3.08 -11.58
C TRP A 80 15.15 -3.66 -10.18
N MET A 81 14.04 -3.75 -9.46
CA MET A 81 14.01 -4.39 -8.14
C MET A 81 14.24 -5.89 -8.28
N HIS A 82 14.86 -6.50 -7.24
CA HIS A 82 15.22 -7.91 -7.25
C HIS A 82 14.58 -8.66 -6.06
N TYR A 83 14.06 -9.85 -6.35
CA TYR A 83 13.70 -10.85 -5.36
C TYR A 83 14.35 -12.19 -5.75
N GLY A 84 15.45 -12.56 -5.09
CA GLY A 84 16.30 -13.65 -5.56
C GLY A 84 16.79 -13.40 -6.99
N ASP A 85 16.57 -14.38 -7.86
CA ASP A 85 16.92 -14.30 -9.28
C ASP A 85 15.88 -13.54 -10.14
N PHE A 86 14.76 -13.12 -9.52
CA PHE A 86 13.70 -12.44 -10.24
C PHE A 86 13.90 -10.93 -10.24
N ARG A 87 13.78 -10.33 -11.42
CA ARG A 87 13.80 -8.88 -11.62
C ARG A 87 12.40 -8.39 -11.95
N PHE A 88 12.01 -7.25 -11.38
CA PHE A 88 10.69 -6.69 -11.62
C PHE A 88 10.69 -5.16 -11.50
N ARG A 89 9.72 -4.55 -12.17
CA ARG A 89 9.66 -3.10 -12.36
C ARG A 89 8.68 -2.39 -11.44
N GLN A 90 7.83 -3.14 -10.73
CA GLN A 90 6.71 -2.60 -9.98
C GLN A 90 6.49 -3.43 -8.71
N ILE A 91 6.57 -2.77 -7.54
CA ILE A 91 6.46 -3.48 -6.25
C ILE A 91 5.07 -4.06 -6.00
N GLU A 92 4.03 -3.45 -6.59
CA GLU A 92 2.66 -3.94 -6.52
C GLU A 92 2.51 -5.40 -6.99
N ILE A 93 3.37 -5.85 -7.91
CA ILE A 93 3.37 -7.24 -8.37
C ILE A 93 3.80 -8.17 -7.24
N LEU A 94 4.90 -7.83 -6.55
CA LEU A 94 5.38 -8.61 -5.41
C LEU A 94 4.37 -8.60 -4.26
N TYR A 95 3.74 -7.44 -4.01
CA TYR A 95 2.69 -7.33 -3.02
C TYR A 95 1.51 -8.26 -3.30
N ASN A 96 1.02 -8.28 -4.54
CA ASN A 96 -0.15 -9.07 -4.91
C ASN A 96 0.13 -10.57 -5.06
N ILE A 97 1.36 -10.98 -5.39
CA ILE A 97 1.68 -12.40 -5.63
C ILE A 97 1.50 -13.22 -4.36
N VAL A 98 1.97 -12.70 -3.21
CA VAL A 98 1.86 -13.37 -1.90
C VAL A 98 0.43 -13.39 -1.36
N ARG A 99 -0.42 -12.50 -1.85
CA ARG A 99 -1.86 -12.55 -1.56
C ARG A 99 -2.52 -13.85 -2.00
N MET A 100 -1.90 -14.58 -2.94
CA MET A 100 -2.44 -15.82 -3.48
C MET A 100 -1.86 -17.02 -2.76
N ASP A 101 -2.71 -17.98 -2.40
CA ASP A 101 -2.33 -19.25 -1.80
C ASP A 101 -2.35 -20.36 -2.87
N SER A 102 -1.56 -20.17 -3.93
CA SER A 102 -1.50 -21.08 -5.07
C SER A 102 -0.18 -20.93 -5.80
N GLU A 103 0.58 -22.02 -5.87
CA GLU A 103 1.83 -22.05 -6.64
C GLU A 103 1.59 -21.78 -8.13
N ASP A 104 0.49 -22.26 -8.69
CA ASP A 104 0.11 -21.97 -10.08
C ASP A 104 -0.13 -20.49 -10.30
N ALA A 105 -0.74 -19.78 -9.33
CA ALA A 105 -0.93 -18.34 -9.40
C ALA A 105 0.41 -17.61 -9.31
N HIS A 106 1.32 -18.05 -8.43
CA HIS A 106 2.67 -17.49 -8.32
C HIS A 106 3.45 -17.66 -9.62
N ASN A 107 3.46 -18.86 -10.19
CA ASN A 107 4.14 -19.16 -11.44
C ASN A 107 3.57 -18.35 -12.60
N TRP A 108 2.24 -18.23 -12.70
CA TRP A 108 1.60 -17.43 -13.73
C TRP A 108 1.97 -15.95 -13.61
N LEU A 109 1.99 -15.38 -12.41
CA LEU A 109 2.39 -13.99 -12.16
C LEU A 109 3.86 -13.77 -12.54
N ARG A 110 4.75 -14.70 -12.15
CA ARG A 110 6.16 -14.68 -12.54
C ARG A 110 6.31 -14.61 -14.05
N ASP A 111 5.65 -15.51 -14.77
CA ASP A 111 5.85 -15.67 -16.20
C ASP A 111 5.21 -14.56 -17.05
N ASN A 112 4.18 -13.91 -16.49
CA ASN A 112 3.41 -12.91 -17.24
C ASN A 112 3.62 -11.45 -16.79
N LEU A 113 3.97 -11.21 -15.54
CA LEU A 113 3.95 -9.86 -14.97
C LEU A 113 5.28 -9.41 -14.36
N PHE A 114 6.16 -10.31 -13.93
CA PHE A 114 7.37 -9.92 -13.19
C PHE A 114 8.31 -9.02 -14.03
N GLN A 115 8.47 -9.31 -15.30
CA GLN A 115 9.37 -8.57 -16.20
C GLN A 115 8.65 -7.53 -17.06
N LYS A 116 7.32 -7.46 -17.04
CA LYS A 116 6.52 -6.62 -17.91
C LYS A 116 5.68 -5.61 -17.13
N ARG A 117 5.29 -4.52 -17.77
CA ARG A 117 4.26 -3.65 -17.24
C ARG A 117 2.96 -4.46 -17.10
N VAL A 118 2.30 -4.35 -15.94
CA VAL A 118 1.01 -4.99 -15.72
C VAL A 118 -0.03 -4.34 -16.65
N ASP A 119 -0.39 -5.05 -17.70
CA ASP A 119 -1.42 -4.63 -18.63
C ASP A 119 -2.79 -4.97 -18.01
N ALA A 120 -3.78 -4.09 -18.23
CA ALA A 120 -5.13 -4.23 -17.71
C ALA A 120 -5.80 -5.54 -18.15
N ARG A 121 -5.53 -6.02 -19.37
CA ARG A 121 -6.02 -7.29 -19.90
C ARG A 121 -5.46 -8.46 -19.10
N LYS A 122 -4.16 -8.46 -18.79
CA LYS A 122 -3.51 -9.48 -17.98
C LYS A 122 -4.00 -9.48 -16.53
N LYS A 123 -4.28 -8.30 -15.96
CA LYS A 123 -4.93 -8.22 -14.65
C LYS A 123 -6.31 -8.85 -14.64
N THR A 124 -7.11 -8.64 -15.69
CA THR A 124 -8.46 -9.24 -15.82
C THR A 124 -8.37 -10.74 -15.96
N GLU A 125 -7.48 -11.23 -16.82
CA GLU A 125 -7.21 -12.66 -17.00
C GLU A 125 -6.81 -13.33 -15.69
N TYR A 126 -5.85 -12.74 -14.96
CA TYR A 126 -5.41 -13.20 -13.66
C TYR A 126 -6.55 -13.27 -12.64
N LYS A 127 -7.32 -12.21 -12.49
CA LYS A 127 -8.46 -12.16 -11.56
C LYS A 127 -9.51 -13.22 -11.86
N ALA A 128 -9.77 -13.49 -13.14
CA ALA A 128 -10.73 -14.51 -13.56
C ALA A 128 -10.22 -15.92 -13.27
N LYS A 129 -8.94 -16.19 -13.62
CA LYS A 129 -8.33 -17.53 -13.50
C LYS A 129 -8.13 -17.95 -12.05
N PHE A 130 -7.73 -17.04 -11.17
CA PHE A 130 -7.39 -17.34 -9.78
C PHE A 130 -8.41 -16.77 -8.78
N ARG A 131 -9.66 -16.66 -9.18
CA ARG A 131 -10.75 -16.28 -8.28
C ARG A 131 -10.87 -17.31 -7.15
N GLY A 132 -10.83 -16.84 -5.90
CA GLY A 132 -10.95 -17.71 -4.72
C GLY A 132 -9.63 -18.32 -4.22
N CYS A 133 -8.51 -18.10 -4.91
CA CYS A 133 -7.20 -18.60 -4.45
C CYS A 133 -6.50 -17.62 -3.49
N HIS A 134 -7.22 -16.71 -2.86
CA HIS A 134 -6.63 -15.80 -1.88
C HIS A 134 -6.34 -16.51 -0.57
N ARG A 135 -5.23 -16.15 0.08
CA ARG A 135 -4.91 -16.57 1.44
C ARG A 135 -6.02 -16.12 2.41
N GLU A 136 -6.44 -17.03 3.27
CA GLU A 136 -7.45 -16.72 4.29
C GLU A 136 -6.94 -15.71 5.32
N ASP A 137 -5.65 -15.79 5.66
CA ASP A 137 -4.97 -14.90 6.61
C ASP A 137 -4.47 -13.58 6.00
N TRP A 138 -4.78 -13.30 4.70
CA TRP A 138 -4.25 -12.13 4.00
C TRP A 138 -4.46 -10.83 4.75
N LYS A 139 -5.66 -10.61 5.30
CA LYS A 139 -6.00 -9.37 6.00
C LYS A 139 -5.15 -9.14 7.27
N LYS A 140 -4.62 -10.21 7.87
CA LYS A 140 -3.74 -10.14 9.04
C LYS A 140 -2.31 -9.82 8.66
N ILE A 141 -1.83 -10.38 7.54
CA ILE A 141 -0.42 -10.29 7.16
C ILE A 141 -0.10 -9.17 6.17
N GLN A 142 -1.10 -8.60 5.49
CA GLN A 142 -0.91 -7.64 4.40
C GLN A 142 -0.04 -6.44 4.77
N THR A 143 -0.15 -5.93 5.99
CA THR A 143 0.63 -4.77 6.46
C THR A 143 2.08 -5.16 6.71
N GLU A 144 2.33 -6.32 7.33
CA GLU A 144 3.67 -6.84 7.53
C GLU A 144 4.36 -7.16 6.20
N TRP A 145 3.60 -7.75 5.27
CA TRP A 145 4.09 -7.99 3.91
C TRP A 145 4.38 -6.68 3.16
N MET A 146 3.58 -5.63 3.36
CA MET A 146 3.85 -4.31 2.79
C MET A 146 5.15 -3.73 3.33
N LYS A 147 5.45 -3.87 4.63
CA LYS A 147 6.73 -3.43 5.20
C LYS A 147 7.92 -4.12 4.52
N TYR A 148 7.82 -5.44 4.29
CA TYR A 148 8.82 -6.18 3.52
C TYR A 148 9.00 -5.61 2.11
N CYS A 149 7.90 -5.43 1.38
CA CYS A 149 7.89 -4.86 0.02
C CYS A 149 8.54 -3.48 -0.02
N LEU A 150 8.23 -2.62 0.95
CA LEU A 150 8.80 -1.27 1.03
C LEU A 150 10.30 -1.27 1.35
N ASN A 151 10.77 -2.18 2.21
CA ASN A 151 12.21 -2.36 2.46
C ASN A 151 12.95 -2.76 1.18
N LEU A 152 12.38 -3.69 0.42
CA LEU A 152 12.93 -4.12 -0.87
C LEU A 152 12.94 -2.96 -1.88
N LYS A 153 11.82 -2.23 -1.99
CA LYS A 153 11.72 -1.06 -2.86
C LYS A 153 12.74 0.02 -2.47
N TYR A 154 12.94 0.25 -1.18
CA TYR A 154 13.94 1.20 -0.69
C TYR A 154 15.36 0.75 -1.03
N ARG A 155 15.67 -0.55 -0.90
CA ARG A 155 16.97 -1.12 -1.24
C ARG A 155 17.32 -0.89 -2.71
N ASP A 156 16.38 -1.16 -3.63
CA ASP A 156 16.69 -1.27 -5.05
C ASP A 156 16.31 -0.03 -5.88
N ASN A 157 15.33 0.79 -5.44
CA ASN A 157 14.81 1.91 -6.22
C ASN A 157 15.39 3.26 -5.77
N LEU A 158 16.39 3.76 -6.47
CA LEU A 158 17.04 5.04 -6.15
C LEU A 158 16.08 6.24 -6.26
N THR A 159 15.21 6.27 -7.27
CA THR A 159 14.24 7.37 -7.45
C THR A 159 13.27 7.41 -6.29
N PHE A 160 12.76 6.26 -5.87
CA PHE A 160 11.92 6.15 -4.68
C PHE A 160 12.63 6.70 -3.44
N ARG A 161 13.90 6.31 -3.19
CA ARG A 161 14.66 6.85 -2.05
C ARG A 161 14.81 8.38 -2.12
N LYS A 162 15.15 8.91 -3.29
CA LYS A 162 15.31 10.37 -3.48
C LYS A 162 14.00 11.10 -3.17
N ASP A 163 12.88 10.66 -3.74
CA ASP A 163 11.58 11.29 -3.52
C ASP A 163 11.15 11.17 -2.05
N LEU A 164 11.35 10.01 -1.43
CA LEU A 164 11.01 9.79 -0.02
C LEU A 164 11.77 10.74 0.93
N HIS A 165 13.03 11.04 0.63
CA HIS A 165 13.87 11.94 1.42
C HIS A 165 13.84 13.41 0.98
N SER A 166 13.17 13.74 -0.12
CA SER A 166 13.07 15.13 -0.60
C SER A 166 12.00 15.97 0.12
N THR A 167 11.19 15.34 0.97
CA THR A 167 10.16 15.99 1.75
C THR A 167 10.17 15.49 3.19
N ASP A 168 9.88 16.34 4.15
CA ASP A 168 9.60 16.02 5.55
C ASP A 168 8.11 15.86 5.83
N LYS A 169 7.25 16.22 4.86
CA LYS A 169 5.79 16.11 4.96
C LYS A 169 5.36 14.65 5.06
N ILE A 170 4.10 14.47 5.45
CA ILE A 170 3.43 13.17 5.51
C ILE A 170 3.05 12.73 4.09
N PRO A 171 3.63 11.65 3.53
CA PRO A 171 3.16 11.13 2.25
C PRO A 171 1.70 10.66 2.36
N VAL A 172 0.89 10.96 1.36
CA VAL A 172 -0.52 10.53 1.30
C VAL A 172 -0.83 9.99 -0.08
N GLU A 173 -1.21 8.72 -0.17
CA GLU A 173 -1.82 8.19 -1.38
C GLU A 173 -3.20 8.83 -1.53
N ASP A 174 -3.33 9.73 -2.52
CA ASP A 174 -4.54 10.52 -2.71
C ASP A 174 -5.67 9.68 -3.33
N ALA A 175 -6.61 9.29 -2.48
CA ALA A 175 -7.81 8.54 -2.83
C ALA A 175 -9.03 9.43 -3.16
N THR A 176 -8.86 10.75 -3.31
CA THR A 176 -9.97 11.70 -3.50
C THR A 176 -10.80 11.39 -4.75
N ALA A 177 -10.16 10.96 -5.83
CA ALA A 177 -10.82 10.64 -7.08
C ALA A 177 -11.46 9.23 -7.10
N THR A 178 -11.33 8.46 -6.03
CA THR A 178 -11.82 7.07 -5.96
C THR A 178 -13.05 6.98 -5.06
N ASN A 179 -14.04 6.17 -5.49
CA ASN A 179 -15.24 5.91 -4.70
C ASN A 179 -15.14 4.67 -3.81
N TYR A 180 -13.96 4.02 -3.76
CA TYR A 180 -13.76 2.81 -2.96
C TYR A 180 -13.25 3.16 -1.58
N ALA A 181 -14.03 2.86 -0.57
CA ALA A 181 -13.65 3.07 0.83
C ALA A 181 -12.40 2.26 1.25
N SER A 182 -12.16 1.11 0.61
CA SER A 182 -10.94 0.32 0.81
C SER A 182 -9.65 1.10 0.53
N ASN A 183 -9.71 2.10 -0.36
CA ASN A 183 -8.56 2.96 -0.63
C ASN A 183 -8.25 3.91 0.55
N LEU A 184 -9.22 4.13 1.45
CA LEU A 184 -9.00 4.91 2.67
C LEU A 184 -8.21 4.15 3.75
N PHE A 185 -8.06 2.84 3.60
CA PHE A 185 -7.15 2.08 4.47
C PHE A 185 -5.68 2.38 4.11
N TRP A 186 -5.31 2.25 2.83
CA TRP A 186 -3.94 2.51 2.39
C TRP A 186 -3.61 4.00 2.26
N GLY A 187 -4.56 4.81 1.78
CA GLY A 187 -4.42 6.25 1.55
C GLY A 187 -5.43 7.09 2.33
N ALA A 188 -5.72 8.28 1.81
CA ALA A 188 -6.69 9.18 2.37
C ALA A 188 -7.31 10.08 1.27
N ARG A 189 -8.52 10.57 1.50
CA ARG A 189 -9.21 11.51 0.61
C ARG A 189 -9.24 12.91 1.18
N LEU A 190 -9.16 13.91 0.31
CA LEU A 190 -9.28 15.31 0.71
C LEU A 190 -10.72 15.62 1.14
N VAL A 191 -10.87 16.24 2.31
CA VAL A 191 -12.14 16.73 2.85
C VAL A 191 -11.97 18.16 3.35
N GLU A 192 -13.08 18.90 3.44
CA GLU A 192 -13.08 20.24 4.00
C GLU A 192 -13.97 20.26 5.25
N ILE A 193 -13.44 20.83 6.35
CA ILE A 193 -14.13 20.97 7.63
C ILE A 193 -13.93 22.42 8.08
N GLU A 194 -15.02 23.18 8.18
CA GLU A 194 -15.00 24.58 8.62
C GLU A 194 -13.98 25.45 7.83
N GLY A 195 -13.94 25.27 6.49
CA GLY A 195 -13.06 26.01 5.60
C GLY A 195 -11.60 25.57 5.60
N LYS A 196 -11.24 24.54 6.37
CA LYS A 196 -9.90 23.95 6.38
C LYS A 196 -9.88 22.60 5.67
N LYS A 197 -8.80 22.33 4.95
CA LYS A 197 -8.62 21.09 4.19
C LYS A 197 -7.82 20.07 4.98
N TYR A 198 -8.30 18.83 4.95
CA TYR A 198 -7.67 17.69 5.60
C TYR A 198 -7.68 16.48 4.68
N TYR A 199 -6.73 15.59 4.85
CA TYR A 199 -6.79 14.23 4.33
C TYR A 199 -7.42 13.29 5.37
N PHE A 200 -8.51 12.62 5.01
CA PHE A 200 -9.27 11.69 5.85
C PHE A 200 -9.04 10.24 5.40
N GLY A 201 -8.51 9.41 6.27
CA GLY A 201 -8.22 7.98 6.02
C GLY A 201 -7.30 7.38 7.08
N CYS A 202 -7.05 6.06 7.02
CA CYS A 202 -6.00 5.43 7.84
C CYS A 202 -4.60 5.86 7.35
N ASN A 203 -4.45 6.07 6.04
CA ASN A 203 -3.18 6.42 5.39
C ASN A 203 -2.04 5.46 5.79
N VAL A 204 -2.31 4.16 5.82
CA VAL A 204 -1.34 3.14 6.26
C VAL A 204 -0.06 3.22 5.43
N LEU A 205 -0.18 3.37 4.10
CA LEU A 205 0.99 3.48 3.24
C LEU A 205 1.82 4.72 3.58
N GLY A 206 1.19 5.87 3.75
CA GLY A 206 1.90 7.10 4.11
C GLY A 206 2.61 7.01 5.45
N LYS A 207 1.97 6.41 6.47
CA LYS A 207 2.58 6.18 7.78
C LYS A 207 3.80 5.24 7.69
N LEU A 208 3.69 4.16 6.89
CA LEU A 208 4.81 3.26 6.64
C LEU A 208 5.96 3.96 5.90
N LEU A 209 5.66 4.86 4.96
CA LEU A 209 6.67 5.66 4.26
C LEU A 209 7.42 6.61 5.21
N VAL A 210 6.72 7.24 6.17
CA VAL A 210 7.38 8.05 7.21
C VAL A 210 8.31 7.19 8.07
N GLN A 211 7.84 6.03 8.55
CA GLN A 211 8.66 5.10 9.33
C GLN A 211 9.86 4.59 8.51
N LEU A 212 9.66 4.25 7.23
CA LEU A 212 10.72 3.81 6.32
C LEU A 212 11.80 4.89 6.14
N ARG A 213 11.39 6.15 6.01
CA ARG A 213 12.31 7.30 5.94
C ARG A 213 13.14 7.43 7.22
N GLN A 214 12.50 7.34 8.39
CA GLN A 214 13.14 7.42 9.69
C GLN A 214 14.12 6.27 9.95
N THR A 215 13.74 5.04 9.56
CA THR A 215 14.55 3.82 9.73
C THR A 215 15.56 3.58 8.59
N LYS A 216 15.62 4.49 7.61
CA LYS A 216 16.50 4.38 6.43
C LYS A 216 16.37 3.03 5.72
N GLY A 217 15.14 2.61 5.49
CA GLY A 217 14.84 1.39 4.75
C GLY A 217 14.85 0.10 5.59
N LYS A 218 14.77 0.20 6.91
CA LYS A 218 14.77 -0.95 7.82
C LYS A 218 13.48 -1.02 8.66
N LEU A 219 12.32 -1.08 8.01
CA LEU A 219 11.06 -1.31 8.71
C LEU A 219 11.09 -2.69 9.38
N PRO A 220 10.82 -2.80 10.68
CA PRO A 220 10.64 -4.10 11.32
C PRO A 220 9.36 -4.76 10.80
N TYR A 221 9.43 -6.04 10.46
CA TYR A 221 8.30 -6.84 10.01
C TYR A 221 8.35 -8.24 10.61
N THR A 222 7.18 -8.85 10.77
CA THR A 222 7.03 -10.23 11.21
C THR A 222 6.15 -10.97 10.20
N LEU A 223 6.72 -11.96 9.52
CA LEU A 223 6.01 -12.79 8.54
C LEU A 223 5.77 -14.19 9.11
N PRO A 224 4.64 -14.84 8.78
CA PRO A 224 4.41 -16.22 9.16
C PRO A 224 5.44 -17.17 8.54
N ASP A 225 5.88 -18.18 9.30
CA ASP A 225 6.86 -19.18 8.84
C ASP A 225 6.37 -19.98 7.62
N ASN A 226 5.04 -20.11 7.46
CA ASN A 226 4.42 -20.78 6.34
C ASN A 226 4.24 -19.90 5.10
N LEU A 227 4.78 -18.68 5.10
CA LEU A 227 4.72 -17.80 3.94
C LEU A 227 5.78 -18.22 2.91
N HIS A 228 5.30 -18.66 1.75
CA HIS A 228 6.16 -19.12 0.65
C HIS A 228 5.91 -18.30 -0.61
N LEU A 229 6.95 -18.19 -1.43
CA LEU A 229 6.88 -17.61 -2.76
C LEU A 229 7.67 -18.50 -3.73
N PHE A 230 7.02 -18.93 -4.81
CA PHE A 230 7.60 -19.90 -5.78
C PHE A 230 8.06 -21.20 -5.13
N GLY A 231 7.27 -21.75 -4.19
CA GLY A 231 7.58 -22.99 -3.48
C GLY A 231 8.75 -22.89 -2.48
N LYS A 232 9.24 -21.69 -2.18
CA LYS A 232 10.36 -21.44 -1.25
C LYS A 232 9.95 -20.47 -0.15
N PRO A 233 10.54 -20.59 1.06
CA PRO A 233 10.36 -19.59 2.11
C PRO A 233 10.75 -18.18 1.63
N ILE A 234 10.14 -17.17 2.24
CA ILE A 234 10.47 -15.77 1.91
C ILE A 234 11.93 -15.48 2.23
N LEU A 235 12.62 -14.83 1.30
CA LEU A 235 14.00 -14.42 1.46
C LEU A 235 14.11 -13.32 2.54
N THR A 236 15.09 -13.44 3.43
CA THR A 236 15.44 -12.36 4.36
C THR A 236 16.13 -11.22 3.60
N LEU A 237 15.76 -9.97 3.92
CA LEU A 237 16.32 -8.76 3.31
C LEU A 237 17.55 -8.24 4.07
#